data_4024ab212d821787b9871d2baff4d576
#
_entry.id   4024ab212d821787b9871d2baff4d576
#
_cell.length_a   1.000
_cell.length_b   1.000
_cell.length_c   1.000
_cell.angle_alpha   90.00
_cell.angle_beta   90.00
_cell.angle_gamma   90.00
#
_symmetry.space_group_name_H-M   'P 1'
#
loop_
_entity.id
_entity.type
_entity.pdbx_description
1 polymer ?
#
loop_
_entity_poly.entity_id
_entity_poly.type
_entity_poly.pdbx_seq_one_letter_code
_entity_poly.pdbx_strand_id
1 'polypeptide(L)'
;MAQIYPLELENPDDVILTDVLINKHTASFILDTGATNTIIDLNSLMISGYSFASLGKKKFETANGVIEADMILLSSLIIWNKVFEEINIFTLDFIEAGITSPYEGVLGLDIMKHFTIKIDFPKNQLCIG
;
A
#
# COMPACT_ATOMS: atom_id res chain seq x y z
N MET A 1 -7.46 -16.93 13.91
CA MET A 1 -6.48 -16.59 14.97
C MET A 1 -5.76 -15.31 14.58
N ALA A 2 -5.69 -14.37 15.48
CA ALA A 2 -5.03 -13.09 15.21
C ALA A 2 -3.51 -13.27 15.14
N GLN A 3 -2.88 -12.55 14.22
CA GLN A 3 -1.43 -12.49 14.09
C GLN A 3 -0.96 -11.15 14.63
N ILE A 4 0.22 -11.15 15.22
CA ILE A 4 0.80 -9.97 15.84
C ILE A 4 2.06 -9.58 15.07
N TYR A 5 2.10 -8.31 14.65
CA TYR A 5 3.24 -7.71 13.98
C TYR A 5 3.74 -6.53 14.79
N PRO A 6 5.03 -6.23 14.79
CA PRO A 6 5.54 -5.05 15.46
C PRO A 6 5.08 -3.78 14.73
N LEU A 7 4.78 -2.72 15.48
CA LEU A 7 4.61 -1.39 14.92
C LEU A 7 6.01 -0.77 14.78
N GLU A 8 6.36 -0.43 13.55
CA GLU A 8 7.63 0.22 13.25
C GLU A 8 7.38 1.73 13.11
N LEU A 9 7.48 2.42 14.25
CA LEU A 9 7.38 3.87 14.31
C LEU A 9 8.73 4.40 14.78
N GLU A 10 9.47 5.03 13.87
CA GLU A 10 10.79 5.59 14.20
C GLU A 10 10.69 6.90 14.97
N ASN A 11 9.66 7.71 14.66
CA ASN A 11 9.40 9.00 15.29
C ASN A 11 7.91 9.14 15.61
N PRO A 12 7.52 10.02 16.56
CA PRO A 12 6.11 10.27 16.86
C PRO A 12 5.26 10.75 15.68
N ASP A 13 5.91 11.39 14.71
CA ASP A 13 5.24 11.91 13.50
C ASP A 13 5.26 10.92 12.34
N ASP A 14 5.80 9.71 12.54
CA ASP A 14 5.89 8.71 11.50
C ASP A 14 4.54 8.07 11.23
N VAL A 15 4.41 7.62 9.99
CA VAL A 15 3.26 6.84 9.55
C VAL A 15 3.46 5.37 9.93
N ILE A 16 2.36 4.63 9.99
CA ILE A 16 2.42 3.18 10.22
C ILE A 16 2.77 2.49 8.91
N LEU A 17 3.88 1.77 8.89
CA LEU A 17 4.33 1.03 7.73
C LEU A 17 4.03 -0.46 7.89
N THR A 18 3.74 -1.10 6.77
CA THR A 18 3.57 -2.55 6.70
C THR A 18 4.21 -3.06 5.42
N ASP A 19 4.72 -4.28 5.46
CA ASP A 19 5.34 -4.91 4.30
C ASP A 19 4.31 -5.63 3.45
N VAL A 20 4.40 -5.42 2.14
CA VAL A 20 3.57 -6.07 1.14
C VAL A 20 4.49 -6.78 0.16
N LEU A 21 4.22 -8.05 -0.11
CA LEU A 21 5.00 -8.81 -1.08
C LEU A 21 4.31 -8.79 -2.44
N ILE A 22 5.02 -8.25 -3.42
CA ILE A 22 4.57 -8.19 -4.81
C ILE A 22 5.59 -8.96 -5.65
N ASN A 23 5.21 -10.09 -6.20
CA ASN A 23 6.13 -11.08 -6.73
C ASN A 23 7.17 -11.46 -5.65
N LYS A 24 8.45 -11.22 -5.93
CA LYS A 24 9.54 -11.48 -4.97
C LYS A 24 10.06 -10.22 -4.30
N HIS A 25 9.41 -9.09 -4.55
CA HIS A 25 9.80 -7.80 -4.00
C HIS A 25 8.95 -7.47 -2.77
N THR A 26 9.62 -7.21 -1.65
CA THR A 26 8.96 -6.71 -0.45
C THR A 26 8.94 -5.19 -0.50
N ALA A 27 7.73 -4.63 -0.58
CA ALA A 27 7.53 -3.19 -0.64
C ALA A 27 6.97 -2.67 0.68
N SER A 28 7.42 -1.50 1.10
CA SER A 28 6.95 -0.84 2.31
C SER A 28 5.79 0.09 1.98
N PHE A 29 4.63 -0.18 2.56
CA PHE A 29 3.40 0.58 2.34
C PHE A 29 2.98 1.31 3.62
N ILE A 30 2.48 2.53 3.44
CA ILE A 30 1.81 3.23 4.54
C ILE A 30 0.39 2.67 4.72
N LEU A 31 0.00 2.47 5.97
CA LEU A 31 -1.36 2.08 6.33
C LEU A 31 -2.20 3.36 6.42
N ASP A 32 -3.13 3.55 5.49
CA ASP A 32 -3.91 4.78 5.39
C ASP A 32 -5.40 4.51 5.28
N THR A 33 -6.12 4.65 6.39
CA THR A 33 -7.57 4.47 6.43
C THR A 33 -8.33 5.58 5.69
N GLY A 34 -7.65 6.68 5.36
CA GLY A 34 -8.22 7.76 4.54
C GLY A 34 -8.14 7.49 3.05
N ALA A 35 -7.39 6.47 2.61
CA ALA A 35 -7.27 6.11 1.22
C ALA A 35 -8.30 5.05 0.85
N THR A 36 -9.10 5.30 -0.18
CA THR A 36 -10.11 4.33 -0.65
C THR A 36 -9.48 3.20 -1.46
N ASN A 37 -8.39 3.48 -2.15
CA ASN A 37 -7.72 2.54 -3.04
C ASN A 37 -6.24 2.43 -2.72
N THR A 38 -5.70 1.23 -2.91
CA THR A 38 -4.27 0.96 -2.79
C THR A 38 -3.55 1.49 -4.01
N ILE A 39 -2.42 2.18 -3.79
CA ILE A 39 -1.60 2.78 -4.84
C ILE A 39 -0.15 2.36 -4.60
N ILE A 40 0.52 1.86 -5.64
CA ILE A 40 1.94 1.55 -5.61
C ILE A 40 2.72 2.54 -6.48
N ASP A 41 3.91 2.92 -6.04
CA ASP A 41 4.83 3.68 -6.87
C ASP A 41 5.20 2.88 -8.13
N LEU A 42 5.13 3.54 -9.28
CA LEU A 42 5.41 2.91 -10.57
C LEU A 42 6.81 2.27 -10.61
N ASN A 43 7.81 2.92 -10.05
CA ASN A 43 9.16 2.39 -10.05
C ASN A 43 9.28 1.11 -9.23
N SER A 44 8.60 1.04 -8.09
CA SER A 44 8.54 -0.16 -7.26
C SER A 44 7.81 -1.30 -7.97
N LEU A 45 6.74 -0.98 -8.68
CA LEU A 45 6.00 -1.95 -9.49
C LEU A 45 6.90 -2.58 -10.56
N MET A 46 7.68 -1.76 -11.25
CA MET A 46 8.60 -2.23 -12.30
C MET A 46 9.75 -3.05 -11.72
N ILE A 47 10.29 -2.66 -10.57
CA ILE A 47 11.31 -3.42 -9.85
C ILE A 47 10.76 -4.80 -9.45
N SER A 48 9.46 -4.89 -9.13
CA SER A 48 8.80 -6.16 -8.80
C SER A 48 8.64 -7.08 -10.01
N GLY A 49 8.99 -6.64 -11.20
CA GLY A 49 8.92 -7.45 -12.42
C GLY A 49 7.62 -7.33 -13.20
N TYR A 50 6.73 -6.44 -12.81
CA TYR A 50 5.49 -6.20 -13.57
C TYR A 50 5.74 -5.25 -14.73
N SER A 51 5.15 -5.58 -15.88
CA SER A 51 5.07 -4.66 -17.01
C SER A 51 3.92 -3.68 -16.77
N PHE A 52 4.16 -2.41 -17.03
CA PHE A 52 3.12 -1.41 -16.90
C PHE A 52 2.12 -1.53 -18.06
N ALA A 53 0.87 -1.77 -17.70
CA ALA A 53 -0.24 -1.78 -18.65
C ALA A 53 -1.44 -1.12 -17.99
N SER A 54 -1.77 0.09 -18.41
CA SER A 54 -2.92 0.82 -17.86
C SER A 54 -4.23 0.22 -18.33
N LEU A 55 -5.12 -0.06 -17.39
CA LEU A 55 -6.49 -0.49 -17.66
C LEU A 55 -7.49 0.67 -17.60
N GLY A 56 -6.98 1.87 -17.36
CA GLY A 56 -7.77 3.08 -17.22
C GLY A 56 -7.14 4.03 -16.22
N LYS A 57 -7.66 5.23 -16.15
CA LYS A 57 -7.16 6.26 -15.26
C LYS A 57 -8.23 6.72 -14.30
N LYS A 58 -7.83 7.10 -13.09
CA LYS A 58 -8.72 7.67 -12.08
C LYS A 58 -8.05 8.85 -11.42
N LYS A 59 -8.83 9.89 -11.15
CA LYS A 59 -8.39 11.07 -10.42
C LYS A 59 -8.68 10.89 -8.94
N PHE A 60 -7.70 11.24 -8.11
CA PHE A 60 -7.83 11.21 -6.66
C PHE A 60 -7.59 12.61 -6.11
N GLU A 61 -8.45 13.04 -5.21
CA GLU A 61 -8.25 14.28 -4.46
C GLU A 61 -7.35 14.01 -3.27
N THR A 62 -6.35 14.87 -3.12
CA THR A 62 -5.42 14.82 -1.99
C THR A 62 -5.32 16.21 -1.35
N ALA A 63 -4.70 16.30 -0.18
CA ALA A 63 -4.45 17.57 0.48
C ALA A 63 -3.64 18.55 -0.39
N ASN A 64 -2.84 18.04 -1.32
CA ASN A 64 -1.98 18.83 -2.19
C ASN A 64 -2.54 19.01 -3.61
N GLY A 65 -3.79 18.65 -3.83
CA GLY A 65 -4.45 18.78 -5.12
C GLY A 65 -4.91 17.44 -5.69
N VAL A 66 -5.18 17.43 -7.00
CA VAL A 66 -5.66 16.24 -7.71
C VAL A 66 -4.49 15.50 -8.33
N ILE A 67 -4.43 14.19 -8.11
CA ILE A 67 -3.49 13.31 -8.80
C ILE A 67 -4.27 12.35 -9.72
N GLU A 68 -3.62 11.91 -10.78
CA GLU A 68 -4.18 10.92 -11.69
C GLU A 68 -3.31 9.67 -11.66
N ALA A 69 -3.94 8.51 -11.41
CA ALA A 69 -3.26 7.24 -11.35
C ALA A 69 -3.83 6.27 -12.37
N ASP A 70 -3.01 5.32 -12.80
CA ASP A 70 -3.40 4.27 -13.73
C ASP A 70 -3.85 3.03 -12.95
N MET A 71 -4.98 2.44 -13.36
CA MET A 71 -5.40 1.15 -12.84
C MET A 71 -4.61 0.04 -13.50
N ILE A 72 -4.13 -0.89 -12.70
CA ILE A 72 -3.38 -2.06 -13.16
C ILE A 72 -3.94 -3.33 -12.53
N LEU A 73 -3.70 -4.46 -13.17
CA LEU A 73 -4.03 -5.77 -12.64
C LEU A 73 -2.76 -6.42 -12.09
N LEU A 74 -2.76 -6.73 -10.80
CA LEU A 74 -1.71 -7.54 -10.19
C LEU A 74 -2.14 -9.00 -10.14
N SER A 75 -1.26 -9.90 -10.56
CA SER A 75 -1.51 -11.33 -10.46
C SER A 75 -1.46 -11.81 -9.01
N SER A 76 -0.61 -11.20 -8.18
CA SER A 76 -0.48 -11.60 -6.78
C SER A 76 0.03 -10.46 -5.91
N LEU A 77 -0.62 -10.30 -4.76
CA LEU A 77 -0.18 -9.41 -3.69
C LEU A 77 -0.39 -10.16 -2.38
N ILE A 78 0.64 -10.22 -1.55
CA ILE A 78 0.58 -10.92 -0.25
C ILE A 78 0.78 -9.92 0.87
N ILE A 79 -0.16 -9.88 1.78
CA ILE A 79 -0.08 -9.06 2.99
C ILE A 79 -0.68 -9.83 4.16
N TRP A 80 -0.01 -9.79 5.31
CA TRP A 80 -0.48 -10.42 6.56
C TRP A 80 -0.92 -11.88 6.36
N ASN A 81 -0.09 -12.66 5.64
CA ASN A 81 -0.34 -14.07 5.30
C ASN A 81 -1.57 -14.33 4.43
N LYS A 82 -2.14 -13.30 3.82
CA LYS A 82 -3.24 -13.45 2.88
C LYS A 82 -2.76 -13.14 1.47
N VAL A 83 -3.08 -14.03 0.54
CA VAL A 83 -2.78 -13.87 -0.88
C VAL A 83 -4.01 -13.28 -1.57
N PHE A 84 -3.81 -12.16 -2.26
CA PHE A 84 -4.80 -11.59 -3.16
C PHE A 84 -4.34 -11.87 -4.59
N GLU A 85 -5.15 -12.60 -5.34
CA GLU A 85 -4.87 -12.93 -6.73
C GLU A 85 -5.76 -12.11 -7.66
N GLU A 86 -5.19 -11.72 -8.81
CA GLU A 86 -5.92 -11.00 -9.86
C GLU A 86 -6.67 -9.79 -9.32
N ILE A 87 -5.96 -8.89 -8.64
CA ILE A 87 -6.55 -7.68 -8.06
C ILE A 87 -6.18 -6.44 -8.85
N ASN A 88 -7.11 -5.49 -8.88
CA ASN A 88 -6.88 -4.18 -9.47
C ASN A 88 -6.41 -3.22 -8.37
N ILE A 89 -5.27 -2.60 -8.58
CA ILE A 89 -4.79 -1.49 -7.77
C ILE A 89 -4.38 -0.35 -8.70
N PHE A 90 -3.92 0.75 -8.14
CA PHE A 90 -3.48 1.92 -8.91
C PHE A 90 -1.99 2.13 -8.79
N THR A 91 -1.41 2.75 -9.80
CA THR A 91 0.00 3.12 -9.80
C THR A 91 0.20 4.51 -10.40
N LEU A 92 1.21 5.21 -9.90
CA LEU A 92 1.71 6.44 -10.49
C LEU A 92 3.17 6.60 -10.08
N ASP A 93 3.90 7.42 -10.82
CA ASP A 93 5.27 7.75 -10.47
C ASP A 93 5.27 8.77 -9.32
N PHE A 94 5.65 8.34 -8.13
CA PHE A 94 5.65 9.18 -6.94
C PHE A 94 6.58 10.39 -7.08
N ILE A 95 7.76 10.19 -7.65
CA ILE A 95 8.73 11.28 -7.82
C ILE A 95 8.15 12.34 -8.75
N GLU A 96 7.60 11.92 -9.88
CA GLU A 96 6.98 12.83 -10.86
C GLU A 96 5.76 13.55 -10.26
N ALA A 97 5.01 12.88 -9.40
CA ALA A 97 3.87 13.46 -8.70
C ALA A 97 4.25 14.37 -7.53
N GLY A 98 5.56 14.51 -7.25
CA GLY A 98 6.04 15.34 -6.14
C GLY A 98 5.93 14.67 -4.78
N ILE A 99 5.74 13.36 -4.73
CA ILE A 99 5.66 12.59 -3.49
C ILE A 99 7.07 12.17 -3.11
N THR A 100 7.64 12.83 -2.11
CA THR A 100 8.94 12.46 -1.55
C THR A 100 8.72 11.66 -0.29
N SER A 101 8.91 10.35 -0.37
CA SER A 101 8.56 9.47 0.74
C SER A 101 9.49 8.25 0.75
N PRO A 102 9.83 7.73 1.96
CA PRO A 102 10.57 6.48 2.06
C PRO A 102 9.72 5.23 1.79
N TYR A 103 8.40 5.36 1.68
CA TYR A 103 7.53 4.22 1.41
C TYR A 103 7.20 4.12 -0.09
N GLU A 104 6.87 2.90 -0.51
CA GLU A 104 6.68 2.54 -1.92
C GLU A 104 5.22 2.49 -2.33
N GLY A 105 4.31 2.61 -1.39
CA GLY A 105 2.89 2.59 -1.68
C GLY A 105 2.02 3.02 -0.52
N VAL A 106 0.72 3.11 -0.81
CA VAL A 106 -0.33 3.44 0.17
C VAL A 106 -1.33 2.29 0.17
N LEU A 107 -1.52 1.67 1.34
CA LEU A 107 -2.51 0.61 1.52
C LEU A 107 -3.85 1.25 1.85
N GLY A 108 -4.84 1.01 1.00
CA GLY A 108 -6.17 1.60 1.14
C GLY A 108 -7.21 0.65 1.72
N LEU A 109 -8.43 1.16 1.83
CA LEU A 109 -9.57 0.41 2.37
C LEU A 109 -9.94 -0.80 1.51
N ASP A 110 -9.64 -0.77 0.22
CA ASP A 110 -9.89 -1.88 -0.71
C ASP A 110 -9.24 -3.19 -0.27
N ILE A 111 -8.07 -3.10 0.35
CA ILE A 111 -7.35 -4.24 0.92
C ILE A 111 -7.72 -4.41 2.40
N MET A 112 -7.67 -3.31 3.18
CA MET A 112 -7.87 -3.37 4.62
C MET A 112 -9.23 -3.92 5.04
N LYS A 113 -10.27 -3.73 4.25
CA LYS A 113 -11.63 -4.21 4.56
C LYS A 113 -11.74 -5.73 4.69
N HIS A 114 -10.74 -6.46 4.22
CA HIS A 114 -10.71 -7.93 4.33
C HIS A 114 -10.16 -8.43 5.66
N PHE A 115 -9.81 -7.51 6.58
CA PHE A 115 -9.15 -7.85 7.84
C PHE A 115 -9.83 -7.17 9.01
N THR A 116 -9.67 -7.77 10.19
CA THR A 116 -9.83 -7.06 11.46
C THR A 116 -8.47 -6.54 11.87
N ILE A 117 -8.35 -5.22 12.02
CA ILE A 117 -7.08 -4.57 12.29
C ILE A 117 -7.18 -3.86 13.64
N LYS A 118 -6.30 -4.23 14.58
CA LYS A 118 -6.18 -3.56 15.87
C LYS A 118 -4.78 -2.96 15.97
N ILE A 119 -4.72 -1.67 16.22
CA ILE A 119 -3.47 -0.95 16.44
C ILE A 119 -3.33 -0.71 17.95
N ASP A 120 -2.32 -1.32 18.54
CA ASP A 120 -2.05 -1.22 19.98
C ASP A 120 -0.75 -0.42 20.17
N PHE A 121 -0.90 0.89 20.36
CA PHE A 121 0.25 1.77 20.52
C PHE A 121 1.05 1.49 21.78
N PRO A 122 0.40 1.29 22.99
CA PRO A 122 1.17 1.01 24.18
C PRO A 122 2.06 -0.21 24.10
N LYS A 123 1.63 -1.23 23.36
CA LYS A 123 2.39 -2.46 23.16
C LYS A 123 3.23 -2.48 21.88
N ASN A 124 3.16 -1.42 21.08
CA ASN A 124 3.80 -1.36 19.75
C ASN A 124 3.45 -2.57 18.88
N GLN A 125 2.16 -2.89 18.82
CA GLN A 125 1.68 -4.07 18.11
C GLN A 125 0.58 -3.73 17.12
N LEU A 126 0.61 -4.44 16.00
CA LEU A 126 -0.45 -4.48 15.00
C LEU A 126 -1.02 -5.89 15.03
N CYS A 127 -2.29 -6.03 15.41
CA CYS A 127 -2.95 -7.34 15.50
C CYS A 127 -3.91 -7.48 14.33
N ILE A 128 -3.72 -8.54 13.55
CA ILE A 128 -4.47 -8.82 12.32
C ILE A 128 -5.26 -10.11 12.49
N GLY A 129 -6.54 -10.03 12.26
CA GLY A 129 -7.41 -11.20 12.34
C GLY A 129 -8.38 -11.35 11.18
#